data_24480623244a9964439a421770b108a1
#
_entry.id   24480623244a9964439a421770b108a1
#
_cell.length_a   1.000
_cell.length_b   1.000
_cell.length_c   1.000
_cell.angle_alpha   90.00
_cell.angle_beta   90.00
_cell.angle_gamma   90.00
#
_symmetry.space_group_name_H-M   'P 1'
#
loop_
_entity.id
_entity.type
_entity.pdbx_description
1 polymer ?
#
loop_
_entity_poly.entity_id
_entity_poly.type
_entity_poly.pdbx_seq_one_letter_code
_entity_poly.pdbx_strand_id
1 'polypeptide(L)'
;MTRAVVVPPGQGHRVGNVEFLARTVDTPRFTFGIIEIAAGRELEAHTHNAEDDAFYIVEGEMTFMVEGEDVPAPPGTFVLVPPGVEHGFRNDGSVPVRMLNIHAPAGFDRRIGFDG
;
A
#
# COMPACT_ATOMS: atom_id res chain seq x y z
N MET A 1 26.77 4.15 -11.13
CA MET A 1 26.14 3.48 -12.28
C MET A 1 24.73 3.04 -11.93
N THR A 2 23.79 3.36 -12.79
CA THR A 2 22.40 3.00 -12.59
C THR A 2 22.12 1.61 -13.15
N ARG A 3 21.44 0.78 -12.39
CA ARG A 3 21.08 -0.57 -12.80
C ARG A 3 19.59 -0.79 -12.68
N ALA A 4 19.06 -1.65 -13.51
CA ALA A 4 17.71 -2.15 -13.31
C ALA A 4 17.65 -2.96 -12.02
N VAL A 5 16.52 -2.88 -11.35
CA VAL A 5 16.25 -3.69 -10.14
C VAL A 5 15.27 -4.78 -10.55
N VAL A 6 15.67 -6.03 -10.31
CA VAL A 6 14.82 -7.19 -10.61
C VAL A 6 14.62 -7.97 -9.32
N VAL A 7 13.38 -8.14 -8.94
CA VAL A 7 13.02 -8.84 -7.70
C VAL A 7 12.19 -10.07 -8.07
N PRO A 8 12.77 -11.27 -7.98
CA PRO A 8 12.01 -12.50 -8.23
C PRO A 8 10.86 -12.66 -7.24
N PRO A 9 9.89 -13.50 -7.55
CA PRO A 9 8.73 -13.70 -6.65
C PRO A 9 9.16 -14.03 -5.22
N GLY A 10 8.58 -13.32 -4.26
CA GLY A 10 8.82 -13.53 -2.85
C GLY A 10 10.15 -13.03 -2.33
N GLN A 11 10.98 -12.40 -3.15
CA GLN A 11 12.32 -11.96 -2.76
C GLN A 11 12.41 -10.48 -2.40
N GLY A 12 11.28 -9.82 -2.22
CA GLY A 12 11.26 -8.42 -1.79
C GLY A 12 11.70 -8.25 -0.34
N HIS A 13 11.81 -7.01 0.07
CA HIS A 13 12.19 -6.67 1.44
C HIS A 13 10.93 -6.58 2.31
N ARG A 14 10.84 -7.45 3.32
CA ARG A 14 9.65 -7.51 4.17
C ARG A 14 9.76 -6.61 5.38
N VAL A 15 8.72 -5.81 5.59
CA VAL A 15 8.52 -5.04 6.81
C VAL A 15 7.07 -5.28 7.23
N GLY A 16 6.87 -6.05 8.30
CA GLY A 16 5.53 -6.41 8.73
C GLY A 16 4.74 -7.15 7.64
N ASN A 17 3.59 -6.63 7.29
CA ASN A 17 2.70 -7.21 6.28
C ASN A 17 2.96 -6.66 4.87
N VAL A 18 4.07 -5.97 4.66
CA VAL A 18 4.42 -5.40 3.37
C VAL A 18 5.69 -6.05 2.83
N GLU A 19 5.63 -6.48 1.59
CA GLU A 19 6.82 -6.90 0.85
C GLU A 19 7.17 -5.79 -0.13
N PHE A 20 8.26 -5.06 0.10
CA PHE A 20 8.69 -3.98 -0.79
C PHE A 20 9.46 -4.54 -1.97
N LEU A 21 9.00 -4.21 -3.17
CA LEU A 21 9.66 -4.56 -4.43
C LEU A 21 10.53 -3.40 -4.91
N ALA A 22 10.16 -2.15 -4.62
CA ALA A 22 10.98 -0.98 -4.83
C ALA A 22 11.02 -0.18 -3.54
N ARG A 23 12.23 0.11 -3.07
CA ARG A 23 12.48 0.84 -1.83
C ARG A 23 13.07 2.21 -2.11
N THR A 24 13.11 3.06 -1.09
CA THR A 24 13.72 4.38 -1.19
C THR A 24 15.18 4.31 -1.62
N VAL A 25 15.90 3.25 -1.23
CA VAL A 25 17.29 3.06 -1.65
C VAL A 25 17.41 2.77 -3.15
N ASP A 26 16.35 2.26 -3.78
CA ASP A 26 16.35 1.93 -5.21
C ASP A 26 16.01 3.14 -6.07
N THR A 27 15.09 3.99 -5.61
CA THR A 27 14.67 5.18 -6.35
C THR A 27 14.04 6.20 -5.37
N PRO A 28 14.30 7.50 -5.57
CA PRO A 28 13.65 8.52 -4.74
C PRO A 28 12.22 8.85 -5.18
N ARG A 29 11.73 8.25 -6.28
CA ARG A 29 10.46 8.65 -6.90
C ARG A 29 9.25 7.94 -6.34
N PHE A 30 9.42 6.71 -5.85
CA PHE A 30 8.30 5.93 -5.29
C PHE A 30 8.80 4.75 -4.50
N THR A 31 7.93 4.18 -3.68
CA THR A 31 8.07 2.82 -3.17
C THR A 31 6.93 1.98 -3.75
N PHE A 32 7.19 0.70 -3.96
CA PHE A 32 6.20 -0.25 -4.48
C PHE A 32 6.19 -1.45 -3.56
N GLY A 33 5.04 -1.75 -2.99
CA GLY A 33 4.89 -2.87 -2.07
C GLY A 33 3.70 -3.75 -2.39
N ILE A 34 3.78 -4.98 -1.90
CA ILE A 34 2.65 -5.89 -1.86
C ILE A 34 2.22 -5.96 -0.41
N ILE A 35 0.95 -5.63 -0.14
CA ILE A 35 0.40 -5.61 1.21
C ILE A 35 -0.62 -6.74 1.34
N GLU A 36 -0.55 -7.46 2.46
CA GLU A 36 -1.54 -8.45 2.79
C GLU A 36 -2.27 -8.04 4.06
N ILE A 37 -3.59 -7.93 3.97
CA ILE A 37 -4.44 -7.50 5.08
C ILE A 37 -5.32 -8.66 5.51
N ALA A 38 -5.10 -9.16 6.70
CA ALA A 38 -5.88 -10.26 7.24
C ALA A 38 -7.35 -9.87 7.43
N ALA A 39 -8.23 -10.86 7.39
CA ALA A 39 -9.66 -10.64 7.66
C ALA A 39 -9.84 -9.95 9.02
N GLY A 40 -10.71 -8.96 9.06
CA GLY A 40 -11.02 -8.22 10.28
C GLY A 40 -10.04 -7.09 10.63
N ARG A 41 -8.98 -6.90 9.85
CA ARG A 41 -8.00 -5.84 10.12
C ARG A 41 -8.42 -4.53 9.45
N GLU A 42 -8.01 -3.44 10.10
CA GLU A 42 -8.36 -2.10 9.67
C GLU A 42 -7.15 -1.19 9.76
N LEU A 43 -7.01 -0.29 8.81
CA LEU A 43 -6.11 0.86 8.88
C LEU A 43 -6.97 2.10 9.06
N GLU A 44 -6.80 2.80 10.19
CA GLU A 44 -7.57 4.00 10.50
C GLU A 44 -7.37 5.09 9.46
N ALA A 45 -8.38 5.96 9.34
CA ALA A 45 -8.32 7.08 8.43
C ALA A 45 -7.17 8.02 8.79
N HIS A 46 -6.42 8.42 7.79
CA HIS A 46 -5.25 9.29 7.91
C HIS A 46 -5.06 10.08 6.63
N THR A 47 -4.14 11.04 6.66
CA THR A 47 -3.77 11.82 5.48
C THR A 47 -2.27 11.81 5.28
N HIS A 48 -1.85 11.96 4.03
CA HIS A 48 -0.47 12.22 3.67
C HIS A 48 -0.38 13.64 3.12
N ASN A 49 0.66 14.37 3.52
CA ASN A 49 0.78 15.80 3.16
C ASN A 49 1.43 16.04 1.81
N ALA A 50 2.26 15.10 1.34
CA ALA A 50 3.09 15.33 0.17
C ALA A 50 3.19 14.12 -0.76
N GLU A 51 2.39 13.08 -0.54
CA GLU A 51 2.51 11.83 -1.29
C GLU A 51 1.21 11.46 -1.95
N ASP A 52 1.34 10.92 -3.16
CA ASP A 52 0.28 10.12 -3.74
C ASP A 52 0.34 8.73 -3.14
N ASP A 53 -0.81 8.15 -2.86
CA ASP A 53 -0.93 6.80 -2.31
C ASP A 53 -1.89 6.03 -3.22
N ALA A 54 -1.37 5.02 -3.91
CA ALA A 54 -2.17 4.27 -4.87
C ALA A 54 -2.23 2.79 -4.51
N PHE A 55 -3.36 2.18 -4.80
CA PHE A 55 -3.64 0.78 -4.47
C PHE A 55 -4.27 0.07 -5.66
N TYR A 56 -3.92 -1.20 -5.82
CA TYR A 56 -4.59 -2.07 -6.78
C TYR A 56 -4.91 -3.40 -6.10
N ILE A 57 -6.18 -3.77 -6.08
CA ILE A 57 -6.63 -4.97 -5.38
C ILE A 57 -6.41 -6.20 -6.28
N VAL A 58 -5.63 -7.16 -5.79
CA VAL A 58 -5.32 -8.39 -6.53
C VAL A 58 -6.23 -9.53 -6.10
N GLU A 59 -6.41 -9.71 -4.79
CA GLU A 59 -7.24 -10.77 -4.22
C GLU A 59 -8.01 -10.25 -3.02
N GLY A 60 -9.20 -10.80 -2.80
CA GLY A 60 -10.06 -10.40 -1.70
C GLY A 60 -10.81 -9.11 -2.03
N GLU A 61 -11.65 -8.68 -1.10
CA GLU A 61 -12.42 -7.45 -1.27
C GLU A 61 -12.16 -6.52 -0.09
N MET A 62 -11.67 -5.33 -0.40
CA MET A 62 -11.39 -4.32 0.59
C MET A 62 -12.52 -3.29 0.63
N THR A 63 -12.75 -2.70 1.77
CA THR A 63 -13.57 -1.50 1.89
C THR A 63 -12.62 -0.34 2.15
N PHE A 64 -12.53 0.60 1.23
CA PHE A 64 -11.79 1.85 1.45
C PHE A 64 -12.72 2.87 2.08
N MET A 65 -12.16 3.63 3.01
CA MET A 65 -12.84 4.77 3.61
C MET A 65 -12.16 6.01 3.03
N VAL A 66 -12.88 6.76 2.21
CA VAL A 66 -12.35 7.95 1.55
C VAL A 66 -13.23 9.14 1.92
N GLU A 67 -12.65 10.09 2.63
CA GLU A 67 -13.35 11.29 3.09
C GLU A 67 -14.68 10.97 3.78
N GLY A 68 -14.64 9.96 4.65
CA GLY A 68 -15.80 9.54 5.44
C GLY A 68 -16.77 8.62 4.72
N GLU A 69 -16.52 8.28 3.46
CA GLU A 69 -17.39 7.38 2.71
C GLU A 69 -16.74 6.02 2.51
N ASP A 70 -17.55 4.96 2.63
CA ASP A 70 -17.12 3.60 2.36
C ASP A 70 -17.22 3.32 0.86
N VAL A 71 -16.11 2.83 0.30
CA VAL A 71 -16.03 2.49 -1.12
C VAL A 71 -15.62 1.03 -1.25
N PRO A 72 -16.47 0.16 -1.80
CA PRO A 72 -16.09 -1.23 -2.01
C PRO A 72 -15.03 -1.33 -3.11
N ALA A 73 -14.05 -2.21 -2.87
CA ALA A 73 -12.93 -2.40 -3.78
C ALA A 73 -12.67 -3.89 -3.99
N PRO A 74 -13.43 -4.53 -4.90
CA PRO A 74 -13.18 -5.91 -5.30
C PRO A 74 -11.89 -6.03 -6.12
N PRO A 75 -11.43 -7.26 -6.41
CA PRO A 75 -10.24 -7.46 -7.25
C PRO A 75 -10.35 -6.71 -8.58
N GLY A 76 -9.25 -6.06 -8.98
CA GLY A 76 -9.19 -5.22 -10.17
C GLY A 76 -9.51 -3.76 -9.92
N THR A 77 -9.84 -3.37 -8.70
CA THR A 77 -10.09 -1.97 -8.35
C THR A 77 -8.79 -1.23 -8.16
N PHE A 78 -8.69 -0.03 -8.73
CA PHE A 78 -7.60 0.89 -8.52
C PHE A 78 -8.08 2.10 -7.72
N VAL A 79 -7.33 2.46 -6.69
CA VAL A 79 -7.61 3.63 -5.85
C VAL A 79 -6.39 4.52 -5.83
N LEU A 80 -6.56 5.79 -6.21
CA LEU A 80 -5.50 6.79 -6.09
C LEU A 80 -5.95 7.84 -5.07
N VAL A 81 -5.14 8.01 -4.05
CA VAL A 81 -5.38 9.00 -3.00
C VAL A 81 -4.32 10.09 -3.10
N PRO A 82 -4.69 11.29 -3.58
CA PRO A 82 -3.74 12.40 -3.63
C PRO A 82 -3.42 12.96 -2.25
N PRO A 83 -2.37 13.80 -2.14
CA PRO A 83 -2.05 14.44 -0.86
C PRO A 83 -3.24 15.21 -0.28
N GLY A 84 -3.41 15.12 1.03
CA GLY A 84 -4.44 15.85 1.75
C GLY A 84 -5.80 15.16 1.81
N VAL A 85 -5.98 14.05 1.12
CA VAL A 85 -7.26 13.33 1.13
C VAL A 85 -7.22 12.29 2.26
N GLU A 86 -8.18 12.40 3.17
CA GLU A 86 -8.30 11.45 4.27
C GLU A 86 -8.75 10.08 3.75
N HIS A 87 -8.05 9.03 4.14
CA HIS A 87 -8.36 7.69 3.70
C HIS A 87 -7.91 6.63 4.71
N GLY A 88 -8.53 5.50 4.63
CA GLY A 88 -8.20 4.30 5.37
C GLY A 88 -8.83 3.12 4.68
N PHE A 89 -8.75 1.95 5.28
CA PHE A 89 -9.39 0.76 4.72
C PHE A 89 -9.63 -0.28 5.81
N ARG A 90 -10.54 -1.21 5.53
CA ARG A 90 -10.78 -2.34 6.40
C ARG A 90 -11.14 -3.57 5.56
N ASN A 91 -10.74 -4.72 6.05
CA ASN A 91 -11.11 -5.99 5.46
C ASN A 91 -12.30 -6.57 6.24
N ASP A 92 -13.48 -6.34 5.73
CA ASP A 92 -14.73 -6.85 6.34
C ASP A 92 -15.05 -8.28 5.93
N GLY A 93 -14.23 -8.86 5.05
CA GLY A 93 -14.45 -10.21 4.55
C GLY A 93 -13.88 -11.28 5.45
N SER A 94 -13.89 -12.51 4.95
CA SER A 94 -13.43 -13.69 5.68
C SER A 94 -12.10 -14.23 5.17
N VAL A 95 -11.54 -13.63 4.12
CA VAL A 95 -10.25 -14.04 3.54
C VAL A 95 -9.31 -12.84 3.51
N PRO A 96 -7.99 -13.08 3.47
CA PRO A 96 -7.03 -11.98 3.36
C PRO A 96 -7.22 -11.21 2.05
N VAL A 97 -6.93 -9.91 2.10
CA VAL A 97 -6.85 -9.07 0.92
C VAL A 97 -5.39 -8.91 0.55
N ARG A 98 -5.07 -9.09 -0.73
CA ARG A 98 -3.75 -8.85 -1.28
C ARG A 98 -3.85 -7.68 -2.24
N MET A 99 -3.02 -6.67 -2.04
CA MET A 99 -3.05 -5.48 -2.87
C MET A 99 -1.66 -4.95 -3.13
N LEU A 100 -1.50 -4.27 -4.26
CA LEU A 100 -0.28 -3.54 -4.61
C LEU A 100 -0.43 -2.13 -4.10
N ASN A 101 0.67 -1.53 -3.68
CA ASN A 101 0.67 -0.18 -3.13
C ASN A 101 1.86 0.61 -3.66
N ILE A 102 1.60 1.84 -4.09
CA ILE A 102 2.62 2.77 -4.52
C ILE A 102 2.49 4.03 -3.68
N HIS A 103 3.62 4.45 -3.08
CA HIS A 103 3.76 5.77 -2.47
C HIS A 103 4.75 6.58 -3.29
N ALA A 104 4.38 7.79 -3.70
CA ALA A 104 5.23 8.68 -4.48
C ALA A 104 5.17 10.10 -3.92
N PRO A 105 6.30 10.72 -3.58
CA PRO A 105 7.67 10.20 -3.70
C PRO A 105 7.97 9.08 -2.71
N ALA A 106 9.16 8.51 -2.80
CA ALA A 106 9.62 7.46 -1.91
C ALA A 106 9.71 7.93 -0.44
N GLY A 107 9.96 7.01 0.47
CA GLY A 107 10.10 7.28 1.91
C GLY A 107 9.25 6.38 2.79
N PHE A 108 8.20 5.80 2.25
CA PHE A 108 7.25 5.03 3.04
C PHE A 108 7.89 3.84 3.75
N ASP A 109 8.77 3.11 3.06
CA ASP A 109 9.46 1.95 3.64
C ASP A 109 10.30 2.33 4.87
N ARG A 110 10.84 3.54 4.88
CA ARG A 110 11.63 4.02 6.01
C ARG A 110 10.76 4.41 7.19
N ARG A 111 9.57 4.96 6.92
CA ARG A 111 8.65 5.36 7.99
C ARG A 111 8.10 4.15 8.74
N ILE A 112 7.60 3.15 8.04
CA ILE A 112 7.05 1.97 8.71
C ILE A 112 8.14 1.12 9.34
N GLY A 113 9.36 1.18 8.80
CA GLY A 113 10.50 0.47 9.37
C GLY A 113 10.88 0.99 10.75
N PHE A 114 10.60 2.26 11.05
CA PHE A 114 10.87 2.82 12.37
C PHE A 114 9.83 2.42 13.40
N ASP A 115 8.62 2.18 12.94
CA ASP A 115 7.52 1.81 13.83
C ASP A 115 7.48 0.30 14.09
N GLY A 116 8.18 -0.44 13.29
CA GLY A 116 8.20 -1.90 13.31
C GLY A 116 9.18 -2.53 14.29
#